data_212a3a29efb2ee352ad5c321a364dcd4
#
_entry.id   212a3a29efb2ee352ad5c321a364dcd4
#
_cell.length_a   1.000
_cell.length_b   1.000
_cell.length_c   1.000
_cell.angle_alpha   90.00
_cell.angle_beta   90.00
_cell.angle_gamma   90.00
#
_symmetry.space_group_name_H-M   'P 1'
#
loop_
_entity.id
_entity.type
_entity.pdbx_description
1 polymer ?
#
loop_
_entity_poly.entity_id
_entity_poly.type
_entity_poly.pdbx_seq_one_letter_code
_entity_poly.pdbx_strand_id
1 'polypeptide(L)'
;VKDQQEDRKENTDKNAWRKLDIKERLSHALVKGKDEFIETDVEEMRQQMSKALEVIEGPLMDGMNRVGDLFGSGKMFLPQVVKSARVMKKAVAYLTPFIEEEKILHGDVSSAGKVLLATVKGDVHDIGKNIVGVVLACNGFEIIDLGVMVPCEKILQVARDQKVDIIGLSGLITPSLDEMVHVASEMKKQQFDLPLLIGGATTSVLHTAVKIAPSYDNGVIHVKDASRAAKVCSSLISKEKTLFLDQTEESYKNIVSEYEHRNAQKQYLSMEQARKKRFPYFPEQANITKPAQPGVHIFDNYSLNEIAEYIDWTFFFYGWEIKGKYPEILEDSLKGEEARKLFDDARSLLQELIEEQAIQAKGVAGIFPANSEDEDIIIFKDENRNSEEMRFNFLRIQEIKEEPGKFNLSLADYIAAKGTGVEDHLGAFVVSIHGADEIAEKYKEEKDDYNSIMTKMLADRLAEAFAELLHKKVRKELWAYDTREELSLSQMLKERYEGIRPACGYPACPEHSEKLKIFELLGAEKNAGTRLTEGFSMVPGASVSGWYFAHPRSRYFNLGKITHEQVELYAKKKNISSEDAEKLLRPNLSY
;
A
#
# COMPACT_ATOMS: atom_id res chain seq x y z
N VAL A 1 21.95 43.77 15.40
CA VAL A 1 21.45 43.97 16.78
C VAL A 1 19.92 43.84 16.80
N LYS A 2 19.17 44.29 15.77
CA LYS A 2 17.71 44.08 15.68
C LYS A 2 17.34 42.61 15.41
N ASP A 3 18.03 41.93 14.50
CA ASP A 3 17.76 40.53 14.19
C ASP A 3 18.04 39.59 15.39
N GLN A 4 19.04 39.86 16.20
CA GLN A 4 19.30 39.08 17.41
C GLN A 4 18.29 39.31 18.55
N GLN A 5 17.53 40.42 18.51
CA GLN A 5 16.47 40.67 19.48
C GLN A 5 15.12 40.06 19.04
N GLU A 6 14.85 39.93 17.75
CA GLU A 6 13.69 39.21 17.21
C GLU A 6 13.82 37.71 17.42
N ASP A 7 14.98 37.12 17.12
CA ASP A 7 15.26 35.70 17.40
C ASP A 7 15.17 35.35 18.89
N ARG A 8 15.58 36.27 19.79
CA ARG A 8 15.43 36.06 21.22
C ARG A 8 13.98 36.20 21.74
N LYS A 9 13.16 37.04 21.12
CA LYS A 9 11.73 37.15 21.43
C LYS A 9 10.91 35.97 20.93
N GLU A 10 11.18 35.46 19.72
CA GLU A 10 10.56 34.24 19.22
C GLU A 10 10.94 33.01 20.05
N ASN A 11 12.22 32.92 20.50
CA ASN A 11 12.66 31.81 21.33
C ASN A 11 12.12 31.83 22.76
N THR A 12 11.83 33.02 23.31
CA THR A 12 11.21 33.13 24.64
C THR A 12 9.73 32.75 24.63
N ASP A 13 9.03 32.88 23.51
CA ASP A 13 7.61 32.50 23.41
C ASP A 13 7.45 30.98 23.08
N LYS A 14 8.37 30.38 22.32
CA LYS A 14 8.36 28.95 22.01
C LYS A 14 8.46 28.02 23.23
N ASN A 15 9.05 28.48 24.32
CA ASN A 15 9.26 27.70 25.55
C ASN A 15 8.40 28.18 26.74
N ALA A 16 7.39 29.02 26.51
CA ALA A 16 6.50 29.50 27.57
C ALA A 16 5.81 28.35 28.33
N TRP A 17 5.53 27.23 27.66
CA TRP A 17 4.94 26.02 28.23
C TRP A 17 5.82 25.35 29.31
N ARG A 18 7.13 25.62 29.33
CA ARG A 18 8.03 25.11 30.37
C ARG A 18 7.73 25.67 31.77
N LYS A 19 6.93 26.73 31.88
CA LYS A 19 6.47 27.33 33.13
C LYS A 19 5.22 26.67 33.71
N LEU A 20 4.59 25.76 32.96
CA LEU A 20 3.45 24.98 33.41
C LEU A 20 3.87 23.98 34.50
N ASP A 21 2.91 23.45 35.25
CA ASP A 21 3.17 22.35 36.17
C ASP A 21 3.59 21.10 35.38
N ILE A 22 4.19 20.13 36.07
CA ILE A 22 4.80 18.96 35.42
C ILE A 22 3.79 18.13 34.64
N LYS A 23 2.55 17.96 35.11
CA LYS A 23 1.51 17.19 34.40
C LYS A 23 1.09 17.90 33.12
N GLU A 24 0.93 19.21 33.18
CA GLU A 24 0.62 20.02 31.99
C GLU A 24 1.78 20.04 31.00
N ARG A 25 3.05 20.04 31.46
CA ARG A 25 4.23 19.93 30.59
C ARG A 25 4.24 18.60 29.85
N LEU A 26 4.01 17.47 30.52
CA LEU A 26 3.93 16.14 29.93
C LEU A 26 2.79 16.06 28.89
N SER A 27 1.58 16.54 29.26
CA SER A 27 0.45 16.62 28.35
C SER A 27 0.76 17.51 27.13
N HIS A 28 1.40 18.67 27.34
CA HIS A 28 1.80 19.55 26.23
C HIS A 28 2.83 18.88 25.31
N ALA A 29 3.84 18.23 25.87
CA ALA A 29 4.87 17.51 25.12
C ALA A 29 4.23 16.43 24.22
N LEU A 30 3.31 15.65 24.75
CA LEU A 30 2.57 14.62 23.99
C LEU A 30 1.68 15.25 22.91
N VAL A 31 0.81 16.22 23.25
CA VAL A 31 -0.12 16.84 22.30
C VAL A 31 0.61 17.60 21.17
N LYS A 32 1.80 18.16 21.45
CA LYS A 32 2.59 18.90 20.45
C LYS A 32 3.69 18.08 19.80
N GLY A 33 3.87 16.82 20.19
CA GLY A 33 4.91 15.94 19.66
C GLY A 33 6.34 16.41 19.97
N LYS A 34 6.55 17.06 21.12
CA LYS A 34 7.86 17.61 21.54
C LYS A 34 8.57 16.65 22.49
N ASP A 35 9.65 16.06 22.05
CA ASP A 35 10.39 15.06 22.83
C ASP A 35 11.69 15.60 23.49
N GLU A 36 12.04 16.86 23.23
CA GLU A 36 13.29 17.48 23.67
C GLU A 36 13.53 17.41 25.20
N PHE A 37 12.45 17.58 26.00
CA PHE A 37 12.53 17.61 27.46
C PHE A 37 11.84 16.42 28.13
N ILE A 38 11.38 15.43 27.37
CA ILE A 38 10.47 14.40 27.88
C ILE A 38 11.12 13.56 28.99
N GLU A 39 12.38 13.19 28.87
CA GLU A 39 13.08 12.38 29.86
C GLU A 39 13.26 13.15 31.19
N THR A 40 13.60 14.45 31.09
CA THR A 40 13.72 15.33 32.29
C THR A 40 12.37 15.50 32.99
N ASP A 41 11.30 15.72 32.22
CA ASP A 41 9.96 15.91 32.76
C ASP A 41 9.40 14.62 33.36
N VAL A 42 9.65 13.50 32.73
CA VAL A 42 9.27 12.16 33.22
C VAL A 42 10.00 11.83 34.52
N GLU A 43 11.30 12.15 34.61
CA GLU A 43 12.06 11.95 35.86
C GLU A 43 11.54 12.83 37.00
N GLU A 44 11.27 14.12 36.73
CA GLU A 44 10.67 15.02 37.70
C GLU A 44 9.31 14.51 38.20
N MET A 45 8.50 13.94 37.30
CA MET A 45 7.21 13.36 37.67
C MET A 45 7.38 12.05 38.46
N ARG A 46 8.34 11.19 38.07
CA ARG A 46 8.65 9.91 38.74
C ARG A 46 9.02 10.16 40.23
N GLN A 47 9.82 11.20 40.48
CA GLN A 47 10.21 11.56 41.86
C GLN A 47 9.04 12.01 42.72
N GLN A 48 7.91 12.41 42.13
CA GLN A 48 6.69 12.81 42.85
C GLN A 48 5.69 11.65 43.02
N MET A 49 5.91 10.51 42.32
CA MET A 49 5.06 9.33 42.38
C MET A 49 5.67 8.24 43.25
N SER A 50 4.84 7.33 43.76
CA SER A 50 5.30 6.22 44.58
C SER A 50 5.88 5.07 43.73
N LYS A 51 5.45 4.96 42.45
CA LYS A 51 5.90 3.97 41.49
C LYS A 51 6.12 4.58 40.10
N ALA A 52 7.15 4.11 39.38
CA ALA A 52 7.43 4.54 38.00
C ALA A 52 6.25 4.26 37.07
N LEU A 53 5.52 3.17 37.30
CA LEU A 53 4.33 2.81 36.54
C LEU A 53 3.22 3.87 36.64
N GLU A 54 3.01 4.49 37.78
CA GLU A 54 1.97 5.51 37.99
C GLU A 54 2.18 6.75 37.10
N VAL A 55 3.42 7.01 36.63
CA VAL A 55 3.71 8.07 35.66
C VAL A 55 3.12 7.71 34.27
N ILE A 56 3.18 6.43 33.91
CA ILE A 56 2.61 5.96 32.64
C ILE A 56 1.09 5.96 32.73
N GLU A 57 0.52 5.27 33.73
CA GLU A 57 -0.94 5.08 33.89
C GLU A 57 -1.71 6.36 34.19
N GLY A 58 -1.06 7.37 34.71
CA GLY A 58 -1.65 8.68 35.00
C GLY A 58 -1.26 9.75 33.97
N PRO A 59 -0.28 10.61 34.24
CA PRO A 59 -0.02 11.80 33.43
C PRO A 59 0.27 11.56 31.97
N LEU A 60 0.99 10.47 31.62
CA LEU A 60 1.30 10.15 30.23
C LEU A 60 0.06 9.61 29.49
N MET A 61 -0.72 8.71 30.12
CA MET A 61 -1.96 8.21 29.52
C MET A 61 -3.03 9.30 29.42
N ASP A 62 -3.13 10.21 30.41
CA ASP A 62 -4.03 11.37 30.33
C ASP A 62 -3.69 12.26 29.13
N GLY A 63 -2.38 12.48 28.88
CA GLY A 63 -1.90 13.19 27.70
C GLY A 63 -2.24 12.47 26.39
N MET A 64 -2.07 11.15 26.35
CA MET A 64 -2.40 10.33 25.18
C MET A 64 -3.91 10.21 24.92
N ASN A 65 -4.73 10.09 25.97
CA ASN A 65 -6.19 10.15 25.85
C ASN A 65 -6.64 11.47 25.20
N ARG A 66 -6.02 12.59 25.59
CA ARG A 66 -6.28 13.89 24.95
C ARG A 66 -5.86 13.91 23.47
N VAL A 67 -4.74 13.27 23.10
CA VAL A 67 -4.34 13.09 21.71
C VAL A 67 -5.41 12.27 20.96
N GLY A 68 -5.88 11.16 21.53
CA GLY A 68 -6.93 10.32 20.97
C GLY A 68 -8.24 11.07 20.74
N ASP A 69 -8.68 11.88 21.70
CA ASP A 69 -9.89 12.71 21.59
C ASP A 69 -9.75 13.77 20.48
N LEU A 70 -8.60 14.43 20.39
CA LEU A 70 -8.32 15.41 19.35
C LEU A 70 -8.30 14.75 17.96
N PHE A 71 -7.69 13.58 17.83
CA PHE A 71 -7.65 12.81 16.59
C PHE A 71 -9.05 12.31 16.21
N GLY A 72 -9.79 11.69 17.14
CA GLY A 72 -11.15 11.21 16.92
C GLY A 72 -12.15 12.30 16.56
N SER A 73 -11.94 13.54 17.05
CA SER A 73 -12.75 14.71 16.70
C SER A 73 -12.29 15.45 15.43
N GLY A 74 -11.23 14.97 14.75
CA GLY A 74 -10.67 15.59 13.54
C GLY A 74 -9.93 16.91 13.77
N LYS A 75 -9.57 17.22 15.03
CA LYS A 75 -8.78 18.40 15.41
C LYS A 75 -7.27 18.15 15.41
N MET A 76 -6.87 16.90 15.29
CA MET A 76 -5.50 16.45 15.17
C MET A 76 -5.42 15.49 13.99
N PHE A 77 -4.29 15.47 13.29
CA PHE A 77 -4.07 14.64 12.10
C PHE A 77 -3.05 13.54 12.40
N LEU A 78 -3.03 12.49 11.56
CA LEU A 78 -2.17 11.32 11.73
C LEU A 78 -0.68 11.66 11.95
N PRO A 79 -0.05 12.59 11.21
CA PRO A 79 1.35 12.96 11.45
C PRO A 79 1.60 13.43 12.88
N GLN A 80 0.69 14.20 13.45
CA GLN A 80 0.79 14.68 14.82
C GLN A 80 0.65 13.54 15.84
N VAL A 81 -0.26 12.59 15.58
CA VAL A 81 -0.42 11.39 16.44
C VAL A 81 0.85 10.55 16.44
N VAL A 82 1.48 10.35 15.27
CA VAL A 82 2.74 9.61 15.16
C VAL A 82 3.88 10.32 15.93
N LYS A 83 3.96 11.64 15.84
CA LYS A 83 4.90 12.44 16.66
C LYS A 83 4.62 12.31 18.16
N SER A 84 3.35 12.31 18.58
CA SER A 84 2.96 12.08 19.99
C SER A 84 3.36 10.68 20.47
N ALA A 85 3.20 9.66 19.62
CA ALA A 85 3.64 8.30 19.89
C ALA A 85 5.16 8.20 20.13
N ARG A 86 5.96 8.91 19.35
CA ARG A 86 7.41 8.98 19.55
C ARG A 86 7.75 9.54 20.95
N VAL A 87 7.08 10.62 21.35
CA VAL A 87 7.25 11.20 22.69
C VAL A 87 6.90 10.18 23.77
N MET A 88 5.77 9.47 23.63
CA MET A 88 5.34 8.42 24.58
C MET A 88 6.34 7.28 24.65
N LYS A 89 6.82 6.77 23.51
CA LYS A 89 7.82 5.69 23.45
C LYS A 89 9.13 6.08 24.16
N LYS A 90 9.59 7.31 23.97
CA LYS A 90 10.76 7.84 24.67
C LYS A 90 10.54 7.89 26.20
N ALA A 91 9.40 8.40 26.62
CA ALA A 91 9.01 8.45 28.03
C ALA A 91 8.99 7.05 28.67
N VAL A 92 8.32 6.08 28.03
CA VAL A 92 8.24 4.70 28.49
C VAL A 92 9.62 4.04 28.53
N ALA A 93 10.44 4.24 27.51
CA ALA A 93 11.80 3.69 27.46
C ALA A 93 12.66 4.19 28.63
N TYR A 94 12.53 5.46 29.00
CA TYR A 94 13.20 6.02 30.18
C TYR A 94 12.72 5.36 31.48
N LEU A 95 11.41 5.08 31.61
CA LEU A 95 10.82 4.50 32.82
C LEU A 95 11.01 2.98 32.92
N THR A 96 11.24 2.28 31.81
CA THR A 96 11.32 0.80 31.78
C THR A 96 12.29 0.21 32.79
N PRO A 97 13.55 0.69 32.95
CA PRO A 97 14.47 0.13 33.94
C PRO A 97 13.93 0.22 35.38
N PHE A 98 13.29 1.34 35.73
CA PHE A 98 12.70 1.53 37.05
C PHE A 98 11.49 0.62 37.29
N ILE A 99 10.66 0.41 36.26
CA ILE A 99 9.51 -0.47 36.32
C ILE A 99 9.97 -1.94 36.47
N GLU A 100 11.04 -2.34 35.78
CA GLU A 100 11.60 -3.69 35.91
C GLU A 100 12.14 -3.94 37.33
N GLU A 101 12.81 -2.97 37.92
CA GLU A 101 13.25 -3.03 39.33
C GLU A 101 12.04 -3.14 40.28
N GLU A 102 10.97 -2.39 40.03
CA GLU A 102 9.73 -2.44 40.82
C GLU A 102 8.93 -3.73 40.64
N LYS A 103 8.91 -4.32 39.41
CA LYS A 103 8.23 -5.60 39.11
C LYS A 103 8.82 -6.78 39.90
N ILE A 104 10.13 -6.80 40.09
CA ILE A 104 10.80 -7.79 40.91
C ILE A 104 10.27 -7.76 42.36
N LEU A 105 9.72 -6.62 42.77
CA LEU A 105 9.23 -6.37 44.14
C LEU A 105 7.70 -6.55 44.30
N HIS A 106 6.86 -6.32 43.27
CA HIS A 106 5.41 -6.10 43.46
C HIS A 106 4.41 -6.73 42.49
N GLY A 107 4.82 -7.52 41.45
CA GLY A 107 3.88 -8.25 40.56
C GLY A 107 3.30 -7.40 39.39
N ASP A 108 2.47 -8.05 38.55
CA ASP A 108 2.09 -7.66 37.19
C ASP A 108 1.40 -6.30 36.97
N VAL A 109 1.61 -5.78 35.75
CA VAL A 109 1.04 -4.54 35.19
C VAL A 109 -0.05 -4.89 34.17
N SER A 110 -1.21 -4.26 34.22
CA SER A 110 -2.28 -4.44 33.23
C SER A 110 -2.13 -3.47 32.05
N SER A 111 -2.02 -4.01 30.82
CA SER A 111 -2.25 -3.24 29.57
C SER A 111 -3.75 -3.17 29.25
N ALA A 112 -4.16 -2.23 28.37
CA ALA A 112 -5.54 -2.17 27.88
C ALA A 112 -5.93 -3.43 27.08
N GLY A 113 -4.94 -4.15 26.53
CA GLY A 113 -5.06 -5.41 25.79
C GLY A 113 -3.85 -5.61 24.89
N LYS A 114 -3.64 -6.84 24.43
CA LYS A 114 -2.54 -7.22 23.54
C LYS A 114 -3.02 -7.45 22.12
N VAL A 115 -2.43 -6.77 21.16
CA VAL A 115 -2.79 -6.90 19.74
C VAL A 115 -1.58 -7.40 18.95
N LEU A 116 -1.74 -8.54 18.28
CA LEU A 116 -0.76 -9.05 17.35
C LEU A 116 -1.05 -8.48 15.96
N LEU A 117 -0.04 -7.92 15.30
CA LEU A 117 -0.12 -7.42 13.93
C LEU A 117 0.85 -8.16 13.02
N ALA A 118 0.40 -8.53 11.83
CA ALA A 118 1.22 -9.17 10.81
C ALA A 118 0.80 -8.78 9.41
N THR A 119 1.75 -8.56 8.51
CA THR A 119 1.50 -8.62 7.06
C THR A 119 1.63 -10.09 6.65
N VAL A 120 0.58 -10.60 6.00
CA VAL A 120 0.45 -12.04 5.69
C VAL A 120 1.55 -12.54 4.76
N LYS A 121 1.70 -13.86 4.69
CA LYS A 121 2.67 -14.55 3.86
C LYS A 121 2.66 -14.05 2.42
N GLY A 122 3.86 -13.85 1.84
CA GLY A 122 4.05 -13.41 0.46
C GLY A 122 3.86 -11.92 0.20
N ASP A 123 3.46 -11.12 1.19
CA ASP A 123 3.28 -9.68 1.08
C ASP A 123 4.31 -8.90 1.92
N VAL A 124 4.86 -7.83 1.34
CA VAL A 124 5.93 -7.01 1.96
C VAL A 124 5.46 -5.61 2.38
N HIS A 125 4.22 -5.26 2.09
CA HIS A 125 3.70 -3.92 2.33
C HIS A 125 3.26 -3.75 3.80
N ASP A 126 3.93 -2.88 4.54
CA ASP A 126 3.73 -2.72 5.98
C ASP A 126 3.40 -1.30 6.46
N ILE A 127 3.43 -0.28 5.60
CA ILE A 127 3.19 1.11 6.00
C ILE A 127 1.88 1.25 6.77
N GLY A 128 0.77 0.75 6.22
CA GLY A 128 -0.54 0.82 6.86
C GLY A 128 -0.59 0.06 8.18
N LYS A 129 0.03 -1.13 8.26
CA LYS A 129 0.14 -1.93 9.48
C LYS A 129 0.92 -1.18 10.57
N ASN A 130 2.04 -0.57 10.20
CA ASN A 130 2.88 0.18 11.12
C ASN A 130 2.14 1.40 11.69
N ILE A 131 1.42 2.13 10.83
CA ILE A 131 0.55 3.24 11.27
C ILE A 131 -0.50 2.76 12.28
N VAL A 132 -1.21 1.66 11.99
CA VAL A 132 -2.19 1.07 12.90
C VAL A 132 -1.53 0.68 14.23
N GLY A 133 -0.37 0.04 14.20
CA GLY A 133 0.40 -0.32 15.39
C GLY A 133 0.73 0.90 16.27
N VAL A 134 1.18 1.99 15.65
CA VAL A 134 1.45 3.25 16.35
C VAL A 134 0.19 3.82 16.99
N VAL A 135 -0.92 3.89 16.24
CA VAL A 135 -2.21 4.42 16.75
C VAL A 135 -2.73 3.57 17.92
N LEU A 136 -2.65 2.24 17.84
CA LEU A 136 -3.07 1.34 18.91
C LEU A 136 -2.18 1.49 20.15
N ALA A 137 -0.87 1.55 19.99
CA ALA A 137 0.07 1.79 21.09
C ALA A 137 -0.22 3.11 21.80
N CYS A 138 -0.57 4.17 21.05
CA CYS A 138 -1.00 5.45 21.60
C CYS A 138 -2.29 5.37 22.43
N ASN A 139 -3.11 4.34 22.20
CA ASN A 139 -4.35 4.08 22.94
C ASN A 139 -4.17 3.01 24.03
N GLY A 140 -2.95 2.76 24.47
CA GLY A 140 -2.63 1.88 25.61
C GLY A 140 -2.60 0.38 25.30
N PHE A 141 -2.67 -0.03 24.03
CA PHE A 141 -2.53 -1.43 23.64
C PHE A 141 -1.05 -1.85 23.59
N GLU A 142 -0.76 -3.05 24.06
CA GLU A 142 0.52 -3.70 23.84
C GLU A 142 0.53 -4.30 22.42
N ILE A 143 1.50 -3.89 21.57
CA ILE A 143 1.59 -4.30 20.19
C ILE A 143 2.70 -5.33 20.00
N ILE A 144 2.33 -6.49 19.44
CA ILE A 144 3.25 -7.54 19.01
C ILE A 144 3.27 -7.51 17.47
N ASP A 145 4.25 -6.83 16.90
CA ASP A 145 4.43 -6.72 15.45
C ASP A 145 5.35 -7.84 14.94
N LEU A 146 4.80 -8.73 14.11
CA LEU A 146 5.55 -9.84 13.50
C LEU A 146 6.25 -9.45 12.19
N GLY A 147 6.05 -8.22 11.69
CA GLY A 147 6.64 -7.75 10.44
C GLY A 147 5.86 -8.19 9.20
N VAL A 148 6.58 -8.54 8.15
CA VAL A 148 6.04 -8.87 6.82
C VAL A 148 6.28 -10.33 6.45
N MET A 149 5.57 -10.83 5.43
CA MET A 149 5.69 -12.21 4.91
C MET A 149 5.50 -13.28 5.98
N VAL A 150 4.60 -13.06 6.94
CA VAL A 150 4.46 -13.91 8.12
C VAL A 150 3.57 -15.12 7.81
N PRO A 151 4.09 -16.36 7.93
CA PRO A 151 3.29 -17.57 7.74
C PRO A 151 2.18 -17.71 8.79
N CYS A 152 1.06 -18.33 8.40
CA CYS A 152 -0.08 -18.58 9.26
C CYS A 152 0.31 -19.28 10.59
N GLU A 153 1.15 -20.31 10.51
CA GLU A 153 1.59 -21.09 11.67
C GLU A 153 2.29 -20.21 12.71
N LYS A 154 3.16 -19.28 12.25
CA LYS A 154 3.86 -18.35 13.13
C LYS A 154 2.90 -17.36 13.79
N ILE A 155 1.93 -16.83 13.02
CA ILE A 155 0.91 -15.93 13.56
C ILE A 155 0.16 -16.61 14.70
N LEU A 156 -0.35 -17.82 14.48
CA LEU A 156 -1.17 -18.55 15.44
C LEU A 156 -0.36 -19.04 16.64
N GLN A 157 0.88 -19.46 16.43
CA GLN A 157 1.79 -19.86 17.51
C GLN A 157 2.07 -18.69 18.45
N VAL A 158 2.52 -17.54 17.91
CA VAL A 158 2.83 -16.36 18.73
C VAL A 158 1.57 -15.83 19.43
N ALA A 159 0.40 -15.86 18.76
CA ALA A 159 -0.85 -15.46 19.38
C ALA A 159 -1.17 -16.26 20.65
N ARG A 160 -0.91 -17.57 20.66
CA ARG A 160 -1.07 -18.42 21.85
C ARG A 160 0.00 -18.18 22.91
N ASP A 161 1.27 -18.15 22.49
CA ASP A 161 2.41 -18.03 23.40
C ASP A 161 2.38 -16.71 24.17
N GLN A 162 1.99 -15.64 23.50
CA GLN A 162 1.90 -14.28 24.04
C GLN A 162 0.53 -13.97 24.65
N LYS A 163 -0.46 -14.88 24.53
CA LYS A 163 -1.84 -14.71 25.03
C LYS A 163 -2.43 -13.38 24.57
N VAL A 164 -2.44 -13.14 23.25
CA VAL A 164 -3.00 -11.92 22.69
C VAL A 164 -4.52 -11.90 22.78
N ASP A 165 -5.11 -10.71 22.80
CA ASP A 165 -6.55 -10.51 22.83
C ASP A 165 -7.15 -10.35 21.43
N ILE A 166 -6.36 -9.87 20.46
CA ILE A 166 -6.79 -9.57 19.10
C ILE A 166 -5.66 -9.93 18.13
N ILE A 167 -6.03 -10.50 16.97
CA ILE A 167 -5.10 -10.69 15.84
C ILE A 167 -5.49 -9.71 14.72
N GLY A 168 -4.52 -8.96 14.18
CA GLY A 168 -4.69 -8.06 13.05
C GLY A 168 -3.84 -8.46 11.86
N LEU A 169 -4.46 -8.64 10.70
CA LEU A 169 -3.81 -8.99 9.45
C LEU A 169 -3.82 -7.82 8.48
N SER A 170 -2.70 -7.62 7.80
CA SER A 170 -2.54 -6.63 6.74
C SER A 170 -2.09 -7.28 5.43
N GLY A 171 -2.47 -6.67 4.30
CA GLY A 171 -2.03 -7.06 2.97
C GLY A 171 -2.42 -6.03 1.93
N LEU A 172 -1.62 -5.90 0.88
CA LEU A 172 -1.83 -4.96 -0.21
C LEU A 172 -2.13 -5.64 -1.54
N ILE A 173 -1.61 -6.82 -1.79
CA ILE A 173 -1.78 -7.52 -3.06
C ILE A 173 -2.95 -8.51 -3.00
N THR A 174 -3.51 -8.83 -4.16
CA THR A 174 -4.66 -9.73 -4.24
C THR A 174 -4.41 -11.12 -3.61
N PRO A 175 -3.24 -11.78 -3.77
CA PRO A 175 -2.96 -13.04 -3.10
C PRO A 175 -3.04 -12.98 -1.56
N SER A 176 -2.80 -11.83 -0.96
CA SER A 176 -2.89 -11.64 0.49
C SER A 176 -4.31 -11.88 1.03
N LEU A 177 -5.32 -11.66 0.19
CA LEU A 177 -6.72 -11.91 0.57
C LEU A 177 -6.99 -13.40 0.81
N ASP A 178 -6.38 -14.28 0.03
CA ASP A 178 -6.49 -15.73 0.20
C ASP A 178 -5.73 -16.21 1.45
N GLU A 179 -4.59 -15.63 1.73
CA GLU A 179 -3.85 -15.89 2.97
C GLU A 179 -4.65 -15.49 4.21
N MET A 180 -5.39 -14.37 4.16
CA MET A 180 -6.30 -13.96 5.25
C MET A 180 -7.44 -14.96 5.45
N VAL A 181 -8.03 -15.50 4.37
CA VAL A 181 -9.02 -16.58 4.44
C VAL A 181 -8.41 -17.84 5.04
N HIS A 182 -7.17 -18.18 4.64
CA HIS A 182 -6.45 -19.33 5.19
C HIS A 182 -6.23 -19.19 6.70
N VAL A 183 -5.73 -18.04 7.17
CA VAL A 183 -5.54 -17.77 8.60
C VAL A 183 -6.87 -17.88 9.35
N ALA A 184 -7.95 -17.28 8.85
CA ALA A 184 -9.28 -17.38 9.46
C ALA A 184 -9.76 -18.85 9.59
N SER A 185 -9.57 -19.65 8.53
CA SER A 185 -9.93 -21.07 8.53
C SER A 185 -9.10 -21.88 9.52
N GLU A 186 -7.80 -21.61 9.62
CA GLU A 186 -6.93 -22.27 10.59
C GLU A 186 -7.23 -21.85 12.03
N MET A 187 -7.60 -20.60 12.28
CA MET A 187 -8.11 -20.14 13.57
C MET A 187 -9.36 -20.94 13.99
N LYS A 188 -10.31 -21.16 13.07
CA LYS A 188 -11.51 -21.97 13.31
C LYS A 188 -11.16 -23.43 13.62
N LYS A 189 -10.32 -24.07 12.81
CA LYS A 189 -9.87 -25.48 13.01
C LYS A 189 -9.16 -25.67 14.34
N GLN A 190 -8.36 -24.68 14.73
CA GLN A 190 -7.59 -24.72 15.97
C GLN A 190 -8.34 -24.14 17.17
N GLN A 191 -9.66 -23.85 17.03
CA GLN A 191 -10.56 -23.41 18.09
C GLN A 191 -10.10 -22.15 18.83
N PHE A 192 -9.60 -21.14 18.07
CA PHE A 192 -9.35 -19.83 18.63
C PHE A 192 -10.69 -19.13 18.97
N ASP A 193 -10.68 -18.30 20.00
CA ASP A 193 -11.81 -17.45 20.44
C ASP A 193 -11.52 -15.95 20.30
N LEU A 194 -10.40 -15.59 19.67
CA LEU A 194 -9.92 -14.23 19.50
C LEU A 194 -10.56 -13.57 18.28
N PRO A 195 -10.95 -12.29 18.34
CA PRO A 195 -11.38 -11.55 17.17
C PRO A 195 -10.22 -11.32 16.18
N LEU A 196 -10.57 -11.31 14.88
CA LEU A 196 -9.65 -11.11 13.77
C LEU A 196 -9.93 -9.78 13.07
N LEU A 197 -8.95 -8.89 13.03
CA LEU A 197 -9.01 -7.64 12.27
C LEU A 197 -8.41 -7.82 10.89
N ILE A 198 -9.07 -7.26 9.89
CA ILE A 198 -8.64 -7.27 8.49
C ILE A 198 -8.40 -5.85 8.02
N GLY A 199 -7.19 -5.56 7.57
CA GLY A 199 -6.78 -4.25 7.06
C GLY A 199 -5.87 -4.36 5.83
N GLY A 200 -5.61 -3.22 5.21
CA GLY A 200 -4.78 -3.10 4.01
C GLY A 200 -5.56 -2.57 2.80
N ALA A 201 -4.86 -1.95 1.85
CA ALA A 201 -5.49 -1.16 0.78
C ALA A 201 -6.34 -1.98 -0.20
N THR A 202 -6.07 -3.27 -0.39
CA THR A 202 -6.88 -4.16 -1.25
C THR A 202 -8.04 -4.80 -0.52
N THR A 203 -8.06 -4.71 0.81
CA THR A 203 -9.17 -5.25 1.60
C THR A 203 -10.40 -4.35 1.52
N SER A 204 -11.56 -4.93 1.65
CA SER A 204 -12.82 -4.19 1.70
C SER A 204 -13.82 -4.86 2.63
N VAL A 205 -14.76 -4.08 3.14
CA VAL A 205 -15.88 -4.62 3.94
C VAL A 205 -16.61 -5.73 3.18
N LEU A 206 -16.83 -5.53 1.87
CA LEU A 206 -17.49 -6.53 1.01
C LEU A 206 -16.70 -7.84 0.95
N HIS A 207 -15.39 -7.76 0.67
CA HIS A 207 -14.55 -8.97 0.61
C HIS A 207 -14.48 -9.66 1.97
N THR A 208 -14.33 -8.89 3.05
CA THR A 208 -14.31 -9.43 4.41
C THR A 208 -15.62 -10.16 4.74
N ALA A 209 -16.77 -9.54 4.44
CA ALA A 209 -18.08 -10.13 4.70
C ALA A 209 -18.36 -11.39 3.87
N VAL A 210 -17.98 -11.39 2.57
CA VAL A 210 -18.32 -12.49 1.64
C VAL A 210 -17.33 -13.66 1.71
N LYS A 211 -16.03 -13.40 1.98
CA LYS A 211 -14.98 -14.42 1.83
C LYS A 211 -14.27 -14.78 3.13
N ILE A 212 -13.97 -13.83 4.01
CA ILE A 212 -13.18 -14.10 5.21
C ILE A 212 -14.09 -14.44 6.40
N ALA A 213 -15.11 -13.64 6.67
CA ALA A 213 -16.00 -13.85 7.82
C ALA A 213 -16.68 -15.22 7.85
N PRO A 214 -17.11 -15.84 6.72
CA PRO A 214 -17.66 -17.19 6.74
C PRO A 214 -16.67 -18.28 7.17
N SER A 215 -15.38 -17.99 7.14
CA SER A 215 -14.32 -18.95 7.50
C SER A 215 -13.98 -18.95 8.98
N TYR A 216 -14.54 -18.03 9.80
CA TYR A 216 -14.25 -17.93 11.23
C TYR A 216 -15.41 -17.33 12.02
N ASP A 217 -15.82 -17.98 13.14
CA ASP A 217 -17.06 -17.67 13.84
C ASP A 217 -16.92 -16.65 14.99
N ASN A 218 -15.70 -16.37 15.48
CA ASN A 218 -15.47 -15.55 16.68
C ASN A 218 -15.18 -14.06 16.39
N GLY A 219 -15.69 -13.57 15.25
CA GLY A 219 -15.66 -12.19 14.84
C GLY A 219 -14.49 -11.85 13.91
N VAL A 220 -14.82 -11.44 12.70
CA VAL A 220 -13.91 -10.91 11.69
C VAL A 220 -14.31 -9.48 11.37
N ILE A 221 -13.44 -8.52 11.61
CA ILE A 221 -13.78 -7.11 11.51
C ILE A 221 -12.88 -6.41 10.50
N HIS A 222 -13.48 -5.77 9.48
CA HIS A 222 -12.74 -4.92 8.56
C HIS A 222 -12.45 -3.56 9.20
N VAL A 223 -11.17 -3.21 9.27
CA VAL A 223 -10.70 -1.89 9.73
C VAL A 223 -10.30 -1.05 8.53
N LYS A 224 -11.12 -0.05 8.24
CA LYS A 224 -10.99 0.76 7.02
C LYS A 224 -9.75 1.66 7.00
N ASP A 225 -9.41 2.22 8.15
CA ASP A 225 -8.31 3.16 8.34
C ASP A 225 -7.80 3.12 9.80
N ALA A 226 -6.61 3.68 10.01
CA ALA A 226 -5.97 3.65 11.32
C ALA A 226 -6.77 4.42 12.39
N SER A 227 -7.49 5.48 12.01
CA SER A 227 -8.29 6.27 12.94
C SER A 227 -9.40 5.48 13.63
N ARG A 228 -9.88 4.41 12.98
CA ARG A 228 -10.93 3.54 13.51
C ARG A 228 -10.40 2.37 14.32
N ALA A 229 -9.12 2.02 14.16
CA ALA A 229 -8.54 0.83 14.78
C ALA A 229 -8.69 0.84 16.31
N ALA A 230 -8.35 1.94 16.96
CA ALA A 230 -8.41 2.07 18.41
C ALA A 230 -9.83 1.86 18.97
N LYS A 231 -10.84 2.48 18.34
CA LYS A 231 -12.24 2.30 18.76
C LYS A 231 -12.71 0.87 18.58
N VAL A 232 -12.37 0.23 17.45
CA VAL A 232 -12.71 -1.17 17.18
C VAL A 232 -12.07 -2.08 18.23
N CYS A 233 -10.77 -1.95 18.50
CA CYS A 233 -10.07 -2.74 19.50
C CYS A 233 -10.66 -2.54 20.90
N SER A 234 -10.95 -1.29 21.31
CA SER A 234 -11.58 -1.01 22.60
C SER A 234 -12.96 -1.67 22.73
N SER A 235 -13.78 -1.66 21.67
CA SER A 235 -15.08 -2.35 21.69
C SER A 235 -14.93 -3.87 21.83
N LEU A 236 -13.90 -4.45 21.19
CA LEU A 236 -13.66 -5.91 21.20
C LEU A 236 -13.14 -6.46 22.54
N ILE A 237 -12.51 -5.62 23.38
CA ILE A 237 -12.03 -6.02 24.72
C ILE A 237 -12.97 -5.55 25.85
N SER A 238 -13.98 -4.75 25.51
CA SER A 238 -14.94 -4.23 26.49
C SER A 238 -16.06 -5.25 26.78
N LYS A 239 -16.88 -4.92 27.78
CA LYS A 239 -18.12 -5.67 28.08
C LYS A 239 -19.16 -5.64 26.94
N GLU A 240 -18.99 -4.72 25.99
CA GLU A 240 -19.87 -4.56 24.82
C GLU A 240 -19.44 -5.43 23.62
N LYS A 241 -18.41 -6.27 23.76
CA LYS A 241 -17.86 -7.14 22.69
C LYS A 241 -18.97 -7.87 21.94
N THR A 242 -19.85 -8.56 22.65
CA THR A 242 -20.93 -9.37 22.05
C THR A 242 -21.86 -8.49 21.21
N LEU A 243 -22.33 -7.36 21.75
CA LEU A 243 -23.19 -6.44 21.03
C LEU A 243 -22.53 -5.89 19.76
N PHE A 244 -21.23 -5.56 19.84
CA PHE A 244 -20.46 -5.06 18.70
C PHE A 244 -20.30 -6.13 17.61
N LEU A 245 -20.05 -7.39 18.00
CA LEU A 245 -19.95 -8.51 17.05
C LEU A 245 -21.30 -8.80 16.38
N ASP A 246 -22.40 -8.82 17.13
CA ASP A 246 -23.74 -9.03 16.61
C ASP A 246 -24.13 -7.97 15.57
N GLN A 247 -23.84 -6.69 15.86
CA GLN A 247 -24.07 -5.59 14.91
C GLN A 247 -23.22 -5.71 13.65
N THR A 248 -21.98 -6.16 13.79
CA THR A 248 -21.08 -6.38 12.65
C THR A 248 -21.60 -7.51 11.78
N GLU A 249 -22.02 -8.62 12.37
CA GLU A 249 -22.58 -9.78 11.66
C GLU A 249 -23.87 -9.41 10.91
N GLU A 250 -24.78 -8.66 11.53
CA GLU A 250 -25.99 -8.17 10.88
C GLU A 250 -25.67 -7.27 9.68
N SER A 251 -24.72 -6.36 9.84
CA SER A 251 -24.22 -5.52 8.75
C SER A 251 -23.67 -6.35 7.60
N TYR A 252 -22.89 -7.39 7.89
CA TYR A 252 -22.34 -8.29 6.87
C TYR A 252 -23.41 -9.09 6.15
N LYS A 253 -24.44 -9.61 6.84
CA LYS A 253 -25.58 -10.30 6.22
C LYS A 253 -26.28 -9.42 5.19
N ASN A 254 -26.48 -8.14 5.51
CA ASN A 254 -27.07 -7.18 4.58
C ASN A 254 -26.18 -6.95 3.35
N ILE A 255 -24.86 -6.78 3.54
CA ILE A 255 -23.89 -6.59 2.46
C ILE A 255 -23.83 -7.82 1.54
N VAL A 256 -23.83 -9.03 2.11
CA VAL A 256 -23.83 -10.29 1.35
C VAL A 256 -25.09 -10.42 0.53
N SER A 257 -26.28 -10.18 1.13
CA SER A 257 -27.57 -10.24 0.42
C SER A 257 -27.63 -9.25 -0.76
N GLU A 258 -27.20 -8.01 -0.57
CA GLU A 258 -27.12 -7.04 -1.65
C GLU A 258 -26.14 -7.44 -2.76
N TYR A 259 -25.01 -8.04 -2.39
CA TYR A 259 -23.99 -8.51 -3.33
C TYR A 259 -24.54 -9.67 -4.18
N GLU A 260 -25.17 -10.66 -3.55
CA GLU A 260 -25.79 -11.79 -4.23
C GLU A 260 -26.90 -11.35 -5.18
N HIS A 261 -27.78 -10.44 -4.72
CA HIS A 261 -28.85 -9.89 -5.56
C HIS A 261 -28.30 -9.15 -6.80
N ARG A 262 -27.27 -8.33 -6.64
CA ARG A 262 -26.63 -7.63 -7.76
C ARG A 262 -25.93 -8.58 -8.73
N ASN A 263 -25.28 -9.64 -8.21
CA ASN A 263 -24.59 -10.61 -9.07
C ASN A 263 -25.58 -11.52 -9.84
N ALA A 264 -26.69 -11.89 -9.23
CA ALA A 264 -27.72 -12.70 -9.89
C ALA A 264 -28.34 -12.02 -11.13
N GLN A 265 -28.26 -10.69 -11.22
CA GLN A 265 -28.77 -9.93 -12.36
C GLN A 265 -27.76 -9.77 -13.51
N LYS A 266 -26.47 -10.07 -13.26
CA LYS A 266 -25.42 -9.89 -14.28
C LYS A 266 -25.45 -11.02 -15.30
N GLN A 267 -25.36 -10.63 -16.57
CA GLN A 267 -25.27 -11.56 -17.69
C GLN A 267 -23.89 -11.43 -18.34
N TYR A 268 -23.37 -12.58 -18.78
CA TYR A 268 -22.05 -12.68 -19.36
C TYR A 268 -22.13 -13.27 -20.78
N LEU A 269 -21.27 -12.79 -21.65
CA LEU A 269 -21.07 -13.33 -22.99
C LEU A 269 -20.19 -14.58 -22.94
N SER A 270 -20.39 -15.52 -23.89
CA SER A 270 -19.38 -16.53 -24.17
C SER A 270 -18.11 -15.88 -24.72
N MET A 271 -16.98 -16.57 -24.66
CA MET A 271 -15.73 -16.05 -25.21
C MET A 271 -15.83 -15.75 -26.72
N GLU A 272 -16.53 -16.59 -27.47
CA GLU A 272 -16.79 -16.34 -28.89
C GLU A 272 -17.57 -15.03 -29.12
N GLN A 273 -18.61 -14.81 -28.32
CA GLN A 273 -19.42 -13.58 -28.40
C GLN A 273 -18.64 -12.34 -27.97
N ALA A 274 -17.83 -12.46 -26.91
CA ALA A 274 -16.99 -11.37 -26.42
C ALA A 274 -15.91 -10.98 -27.44
N ARG A 275 -15.29 -11.97 -28.12
CA ARG A 275 -14.33 -11.74 -29.21
C ARG A 275 -14.97 -11.04 -30.41
N LYS A 276 -16.22 -11.34 -30.76
CA LYS A 276 -16.96 -10.62 -31.82
C LYS A 276 -17.19 -9.14 -31.47
N LYS A 277 -17.21 -8.80 -30.19
CA LYS A 277 -17.33 -7.42 -29.65
C LYS A 277 -15.99 -6.84 -29.20
N ARG A 278 -14.84 -7.38 -29.61
CA ARG A 278 -13.53 -6.86 -29.29
C ARG A 278 -13.32 -5.46 -29.86
N PHE A 279 -12.38 -4.73 -29.28
CA PHE A 279 -11.93 -3.46 -29.86
C PHE A 279 -11.29 -3.72 -31.23
N PRO A 280 -11.75 -3.05 -32.29
CA PRO A 280 -11.18 -3.23 -33.62
C PRO A 280 -9.83 -2.52 -33.70
N TYR A 281 -8.80 -3.28 -34.02
CA TYR A 281 -7.49 -2.72 -34.32
C TYR A 281 -7.51 -2.18 -35.76
N PHE A 282 -7.38 -0.84 -35.90
CA PHE A 282 -7.33 -0.18 -37.21
C PHE A 282 -5.89 0.27 -37.50
N PRO A 283 -5.13 -0.44 -38.34
CA PRO A 283 -3.75 -0.07 -38.67
C PRO A 283 -3.62 1.32 -39.27
N GLU A 284 -4.61 1.74 -40.04
CA GLU A 284 -4.67 3.06 -40.71
C GLU A 284 -4.84 4.23 -39.72
N GLN A 285 -5.40 3.97 -38.55
CA GLN A 285 -5.64 4.94 -37.48
C GLN A 285 -4.63 4.82 -36.32
N ALA A 286 -3.91 3.72 -36.25
CA ALA A 286 -2.81 3.53 -35.33
C ALA A 286 -1.54 3.99 -36.06
N ASN A 287 -0.95 5.09 -35.64
CA ASN A 287 0.43 5.40 -35.99
C ASN A 287 1.33 4.35 -35.34
N ILE A 288 1.52 3.22 -36.05
CA ILE A 288 2.44 2.18 -35.56
C ILE A 288 3.84 2.69 -35.76
N THR A 289 4.39 3.26 -34.72
CA THR A 289 5.75 3.76 -34.74
C THR A 289 6.67 2.61 -34.39
N LYS A 290 7.60 2.29 -35.29
CA LYS A 290 8.68 1.38 -34.99
C LYS A 290 9.55 2.00 -33.89
N PRO A 291 9.91 1.23 -32.83
CA PRO A 291 10.75 1.77 -31.76
C PRO A 291 12.07 2.34 -32.29
N ALA A 292 12.42 3.53 -31.82
CA ALA A 292 13.70 4.15 -32.17
C ALA A 292 14.88 3.38 -31.56
N GLN A 293 14.67 2.79 -30.38
CA GLN A 293 15.67 2.02 -29.65
C GLN A 293 15.03 0.74 -29.10
N PRO A 294 14.86 -0.32 -29.93
CA PRO A 294 14.34 -1.60 -29.48
C PRO A 294 15.32 -2.33 -28.55
N GLY A 295 14.82 -3.31 -27.79
CA GLY A 295 15.60 -4.12 -26.86
C GLY A 295 15.59 -3.58 -25.43
N VAL A 296 16.53 -4.05 -24.60
CA VAL A 296 16.58 -3.80 -23.16
C VAL A 296 17.47 -2.60 -22.83
N HIS A 297 16.96 -1.68 -22.01
CA HIS A 297 17.64 -0.50 -21.51
C HIS A 297 17.72 -0.56 -19.98
N ILE A 298 18.92 -0.41 -19.43
CA ILE A 298 19.19 -0.48 -17.99
C ILE A 298 19.46 0.93 -17.47
N PHE A 299 18.81 1.27 -16.36
CA PHE A 299 18.93 2.55 -15.64
C PHE A 299 19.47 2.25 -14.25
N ASP A 300 20.78 2.15 -14.15
CA ASP A 300 21.45 1.92 -12.87
C ASP A 300 21.79 3.25 -12.21
N ASN A 301 21.45 3.40 -10.93
CA ASN A 301 21.64 4.62 -10.15
C ASN A 301 21.12 5.89 -10.86
N TYR A 302 19.85 5.84 -11.30
CA TYR A 302 19.24 6.97 -12.00
C TYR A 302 19.09 8.19 -11.08
N SER A 303 19.11 9.39 -11.66
CA SER A 303 19.05 10.65 -10.91
C SER A 303 17.78 10.78 -10.06
N LEU A 304 17.94 10.69 -8.73
CA LEU A 304 16.82 10.90 -7.79
C LEU A 304 16.29 12.33 -7.85
N ASN A 305 17.12 13.32 -8.17
CA ASN A 305 16.67 14.70 -8.35
C ASN A 305 15.70 14.83 -9.53
N GLU A 306 16.00 14.17 -10.67
CA GLU A 306 15.08 14.14 -11.81
C GLU A 306 13.78 13.40 -11.46
N ILE A 307 13.87 12.27 -10.77
CA ILE A 307 12.69 11.49 -10.36
C ILE A 307 11.81 12.32 -9.42
N ALA A 308 12.39 13.03 -8.46
CA ALA A 308 11.66 13.81 -7.46
C ALA A 308 10.76 14.90 -8.07
N GLU A 309 11.10 15.40 -9.26
CA GLU A 309 10.27 16.36 -10.01
C GLU A 309 8.92 15.77 -10.46
N TYR A 310 8.80 14.43 -10.51
CA TYR A 310 7.60 13.71 -10.94
C TYR A 310 6.75 13.18 -9.79
N ILE A 311 7.08 13.49 -8.53
CA ILE A 311 6.30 13.02 -7.37
C ILE A 311 4.88 13.59 -7.41
N ASP A 312 3.88 12.70 -7.36
CA ASP A 312 2.51 13.09 -7.04
C ASP A 312 2.33 13.23 -5.52
N TRP A 313 2.44 14.45 -5.05
CA TRP A 313 2.29 14.79 -3.65
C TRP A 313 0.85 14.58 -3.13
N THR A 314 -0.15 14.51 -3.99
CA THR A 314 -1.53 14.21 -3.59
C THR A 314 -1.62 12.85 -2.92
N PHE A 315 -1.00 11.82 -3.51
CA PHE A 315 -0.98 10.48 -2.92
C PHE A 315 -0.09 10.37 -1.68
N PHE A 316 0.95 11.20 -1.57
CA PHE A 316 1.72 11.32 -0.34
C PHE A 316 0.84 11.80 0.83
N PHE A 317 0.04 12.85 0.64
CA PHE A 317 -0.90 13.33 1.66
C PHE A 317 -1.98 12.31 1.99
N TYR A 318 -2.48 11.56 1.00
CA TYR A 318 -3.45 10.48 1.24
C TYR A 318 -2.86 9.35 2.09
N GLY A 319 -1.59 9.01 1.91
CA GLY A 319 -0.90 8.04 2.76
C GLY A 319 -0.86 8.46 4.24
N TRP A 320 -0.80 9.75 4.51
CA TRP A 320 -0.89 10.34 5.84
C TRP A 320 -2.33 10.67 6.29
N GLU A 321 -3.35 10.14 5.62
CA GLU A 321 -4.78 10.38 5.87
C GLU A 321 -5.20 11.86 5.77
N ILE A 322 -4.39 12.73 5.18
CA ILE A 322 -4.72 14.14 4.90
C ILE A 322 -5.36 14.24 3.52
N LYS A 323 -6.68 14.26 3.47
CA LYS A 323 -7.45 14.29 2.22
C LYS A 323 -7.47 15.68 1.61
N GLY A 324 -7.00 15.80 0.39
CA GLY A 324 -6.99 17.02 -0.43
C GLY A 324 -6.05 16.85 -1.62
N LYS A 325 -6.15 17.72 -2.61
CA LYS A 325 -5.25 17.71 -3.78
C LYS A 325 -4.09 18.66 -3.55
N TYR A 326 -2.91 18.28 -3.97
CA TYR A 326 -1.74 19.17 -4.03
C TYR A 326 -1.79 19.98 -5.34
N PRO A 327 -1.47 21.29 -5.30
CA PRO A 327 -1.01 22.07 -4.14
C PRO A 327 -2.11 22.67 -3.25
N GLU A 328 -3.39 22.59 -3.64
CA GLU A 328 -4.51 23.29 -2.98
C GLU A 328 -4.66 22.92 -1.50
N ILE A 329 -4.27 21.69 -1.11
CA ILE A 329 -4.30 21.23 0.28
C ILE A 329 -3.46 22.10 1.22
N LEU A 330 -2.40 22.73 0.72
CA LEU A 330 -1.53 23.61 1.50
C LEU A 330 -2.22 24.90 1.94
N GLU A 331 -3.28 25.30 1.23
CA GLU A 331 -4.08 26.50 1.49
C GLU A 331 -5.43 26.19 2.18
N ASP A 332 -5.66 24.90 2.53
CA ASP A 332 -6.88 24.49 3.22
C ASP A 332 -6.97 25.15 4.60
N SER A 333 -8.12 25.74 4.94
CA SER A 333 -8.31 26.51 6.17
C SER A 333 -8.19 25.70 7.46
N LEU A 334 -8.45 24.37 7.40
CA LEU A 334 -8.41 23.46 8.53
C LEU A 334 -7.12 22.64 8.58
N LYS A 335 -6.67 22.16 7.43
CA LYS A 335 -5.57 21.18 7.29
C LYS A 335 -4.27 21.81 6.78
N GLY A 336 -4.33 23.00 6.15
CA GLY A 336 -3.22 23.57 5.41
C GLY A 336 -1.96 23.80 6.25
N GLU A 337 -2.12 24.20 7.52
CA GLU A 337 -0.96 24.38 8.42
C GLU A 337 -0.21 23.05 8.62
N GLU A 338 -0.94 21.96 8.92
CA GLU A 338 -0.33 20.66 9.13
C GLU A 338 0.18 20.05 7.82
N ALA A 339 -0.54 20.25 6.72
CA ALA A 339 -0.09 19.84 5.40
C ALA A 339 1.23 20.49 5.00
N ARG A 340 1.41 21.80 5.25
CA ARG A 340 2.70 22.50 5.02
C ARG A 340 3.82 21.92 5.88
N LYS A 341 3.60 21.73 7.18
CA LYS A 341 4.62 21.13 8.08
C LYS A 341 5.05 19.74 7.60
N LEU A 342 4.07 18.89 7.27
CA LEU A 342 4.33 17.55 6.75
C LEU A 342 5.09 17.58 5.43
N PHE A 343 4.73 18.51 4.55
CA PHE A 343 5.40 18.70 3.26
C PHE A 343 6.84 19.17 3.42
N ASP A 344 7.09 20.11 4.33
CA ASP A 344 8.42 20.62 4.62
C ASP A 344 9.31 19.54 5.25
N ASP A 345 8.78 18.76 6.21
CA ASP A 345 9.48 17.62 6.80
C ASP A 345 9.84 16.58 5.72
N ALA A 346 8.87 16.24 4.85
CA ALA A 346 9.09 15.28 3.77
C ALA A 346 10.15 15.75 2.78
N ARG A 347 10.13 17.03 2.39
CA ARG A 347 11.14 17.61 1.49
C ARG A 347 12.52 17.64 2.11
N SER A 348 12.60 17.96 3.40
CA SER A 348 13.88 18.00 4.12
C SER A 348 14.49 16.60 4.20
N LEU A 349 13.70 15.59 4.57
CA LEU A 349 14.17 14.21 4.62
C LEU A 349 14.54 13.68 3.21
N LEU A 350 13.71 13.99 2.19
CA LEU A 350 14.00 13.60 0.81
C LEU A 350 15.34 14.18 0.33
N GLN A 351 15.59 15.44 0.63
CA GLN A 351 16.85 16.09 0.28
C GLN A 351 18.05 15.45 0.99
N GLU A 352 17.93 15.16 2.28
CA GLU A 352 18.95 14.45 3.06
C GLU A 352 19.26 13.07 2.44
N LEU A 353 18.22 12.26 2.15
CA LEU A 353 18.37 10.95 1.54
C LEU A 353 19.07 11.00 0.17
N ILE A 354 18.84 12.04 -0.61
CA ILE A 354 19.47 12.25 -1.92
C ILE A 354 20.92 12.71 -1.77
N GLU A 355 21.19 13.69 -0.91
CA GLU A 355 22.52 14.25 -0.70
C GLU A 355 23.49 13.24 -0.09
N GLU A 356 23.02 12.42 0.85
CA GLU A 356 23.80 11.34 1.46
C GLU A 356 23.94 10.10 0.57
N GLN A 357 23.24 10.07 -0.59
CA GLN A 357 23.16 8.89 -1.47
C GLN A 357 22.71 7.63 -0.72
N ALA A 358 21.83 7.83 0.27
CA ALA A 358 21.37 6.79 1.16
C ALA A 358 20.38 5.82 0.48
N ILE A 359 19.74 6.27 -0.59
CA ILE A 359 18.82 5.48 -1.42
C ILE A 359 19.26 5.52 -2.89
N GLN A 360 18.91 4.50 -3.66
CA GLN A 360 19.26 4.37 -5.07
C GLN A 360 18.05 4.02 -5.92
N ALA A 361 17.91 4.67 -7.07
CA ALA A 361 16.89 4.35 -8.07
C ALA A 361 17.49 3.45 -9.15
N LYS A 362 16.88 2.28 -9.36
CA LYS A 362 17.25 1.34 -10.41
C LYS A 362 16.05 1.01 -11.27
N GLY A 363 16.28 0.80 -12.56
CA GLY A 363 15.20 0.46 -13.48
C GLY A 363 15.71 -0.29 -14.69
N VAL A 364 14.79 -1.01 -15.32
CA VAL A 364 14.99 -1.65 -16.61
C VAL A 364 13.71 -1.50 -17.43
N ALA A 365 13.85 -1.16 -18.70
CA ALA A 365 12.77 -1.14 -19.66
C ALA A 365 13.20 -1.89 -20.92
N GLY A 366 12.24 -2.52 -21.61
CA GLY A 366 12.51 -3.18 -22.88
C GLY A 366 11.35 -2.98 -23.84
N ILE A 367 11.65 -2.93 -25.15
CA ILE A 367 10.67 -2.85 -26.21
C ILE A 367 10.95 -3.95 -27.20
N PHE A 368 9.97 -4.81 -27.45
CA PHE A 368 10.15 -6.07 -28.15
C PHE A 368 9.14 -6.20 -29.29
N PRO A 369 9.53 -6.88 -30.41
CA PRO A 369 8.60 -7.22 -31.47
C PRO A 369 7.46 -8.08 -30.92
N ALA A 370 6.22 -7.69 -31.19
CA ALA A 370 5.05 -8.38 -30.65
C ALA A 370 3.88 -8.38 -31.64
N ASN A 371 3.06 -9.43 -31.55
CA ASN A 371 1.72 -9.49 -32.16
C ASN A 371 0.74 -10.19 -31.23
N SER A 372 -0.54 -9.86 -31.34
CA SER A 372 -1.58 -10.50 -30.55
C SER A 372 -2.16 -11.74 -31.24
N GLU A 373 -2.60 -12.69 -30.44
CA GLU A 373 -3.33 -13.90 -30.89
C GLU A 373 -4.45 -14.15 -29.85
N ASP A 374 -5.68 -13.85 -30.24
CA ASP A 374 -6.84 -13.80 -29.32
C ASP A 374 -6.60 -12.84 -28.12
N GLU A 375 -6.50 -13.37 -26.90
CA GLU A 375 -6.20 -12.63 -25.67
C GLU A 375 -4.73 -12.66 -25.28
N ASP A 376 -3.88 -13.30 -26.08
CA ASP A 376 -2.45 -13.42 -25.81
C ASP A 376 -1.65 -12.40 -26.62
N ILE A 377 -0.49 -12.01 -26.11
CA ILE A 377 0.52 -11.25 -26.84
C ILE A 377 1.78 -12.10 -26.93
N ILE A 378 2.21 -12.34 -28.15
CA ILE A 378 3.42 -13.10 -28.49
C ILE A 378 4.58 -12.11 -28.59
N ILE A 379 5.63 -12.33 -27.82
CA ILE A 379 6.91 -11.64 -27.96
C ILE A 379 7.81 -12.49 -28.82
N PHE A 380 8.45 -11.89 -29.83
CA PHE A 380 9.38 -12.56 -30.73
C PHE A 380 10.83 -12.24 -30.36
N LYS A 381 11.74 -13.17 -30.68
CA LYS A 381 13.18 -13.02 -30.41
C LYS A 381 13.82 -11.85 -31.15
N ASP A 382 13.31 -11.62 -32.36
CA ASP A 382 13.81 -10.57 -33.26
C ASP A 382 12.71 -10.05 -34.18
N GLU A 383 13.05 -9.02 -34.97
CA GLU A 383 12.16 -8.39 -35.94
C GLU A 383 11.72 -9.33 -37.09
N ASN A 384 12.42 -10.45 -37.32
CA ASN A 384 11.99 -11.42 -38.33
C ASN A 384 10.76 -12.24 -37.91
N ARG A 385 10.42 -12.22 -36.60
CA ARG A 385 9.21 -12.86 -36.02
C ARG A 385 9.06 -14.36 -36.32
N ASN A 386 10.18 -15.03 -36.52
CA ASN A 386 10.19 -16.47 -36.86
C ASN A 386 10.17 -17.36 -35.61
N SER A 387 10.54 -16.82 -34.46
CA SER A 387 10.65 -17.55 -33.20
C SER A 387 10.03 -16.79 -32.07
N GLU A 388 9.12 -17.44 -31.36
CA GLU A 388 8.52 -16.93 -30.13
C GLU A 388 9.57 -16.96 -29.01
N GLU A 389 9.69 -15.87 -28.25
CA GLU A 389 10.50 -15.78 -27.03
C GLU A 389 9.64 -16.04 -25.81
N MET A 390 8.48 -15.37 -25.77
CA MET A 390 7.57 -15.41 -24.63
C MET A 390 6.14 -15.12 -25.07
N ARG A 391 5.17 -15.51 -24.21
CA ARG A 391 3.76 -15.22 -24.43
C ARG A 391 3.13 -14.70 -23.16
N PHE A 392 2.56 -13.50 -23.20
CA PHE A 392 1.73 -12.95 -22.14
C PHE A 392 0.28 -13.36 -22.34
N ASN A 393 -0.38 -13.76 -21.24
CA ASN A 393 -1.77 -14.20 -21.27
C ASN A 393 -2.65 -13.16 -20.58
N PHE A 394 -3.55 -12.56 -21.34
CA PHE A 394 -4.49 -11.58 -20.84
C PHE A 394 -5.92 -12.14 -20.78
N LEU A 395 -6.80 -11.36 -20.21
CA LEU A 395 -8.21 -11.70 -20.05
C LEU A 395 -9.08 -10.70 -20.82
N ARG A 396 -10.33 -11.08 -21.11
CA ARG A 396 -11.29 -10.27 -21.85
C ARG A 396 -12.52 -9.99 -21.00
N ILE A 397 -13.05 -8.78 -21.08
CA ILE A 397 -14.34 -8.44 -20.49
C ILE A 397 -15.42 -9.35 -21.07
N GLN A 398 -16.19 -10.03 -20.21
CA GLN A 398 -17.33 -10.86 -20.62
C GLN A 398 -18.69 -10.25 -20.19
N GLU A 399 -18.68 -9.24 -19.32
CA GLU A 399 -19.92 -8.56 -18.93
C GLU A 399 -20.57 -7.90 -20.14
N ILE A 400 -21.90 -8.04 -20.29
CA ILE A 400 -22.65 -7.46 -21.39
C ILE A 400 -22.59 -5.93 -21.27
N LYS A 401 -22.15 -5.27 -22.34
CA LYS A 401 -22.19 -3.81 -22.48
C LYS A 401 -23.36 -3.43 -23.36
N GLU A 402 -24.40 -2.86 -22.79
CA GLU A 402 -25.62 -2.47 -23.50
C GLU A 402 -25.46 -1.18 -24.31
N GLU A 403 -24.50 -0.33 -23.95
CA GLU A 403 -24.29 0.96 -24.60
C GLU A 403 -23.62 0.79 -25.98
N PRO A 404 -24.15 1.46 -27.03
CA PRO A 404 -23.54 1.47 -28.36
C PRO A 404 -22.09 1.95 -28.33
N GLY A 405 -21.19 1.24 -29.00
CA GLY A 405 -19.78 1.60 -29.11
C GLY A 405 -18.90 1.19 -27.94
N LYS A 406 -19.44 0.48 -26.94
CA LYS A 406 -18.62 -0.17 -25.90
C LYS A 406 -18.17 -1.56 -26.34
N PHE A 407 -16.87 -1.79 -26.21
CA PHE A 407 -16.22 -3.05 -26.57
C PHE A 407 -15.97 -3.94 -25.36
N ASN A 408 -15.91 -5.23 -25.58
CA ASN A 408 -15.44 -6.22 -24.61
C ASN A 408 -13.92 -6.31 -24.71
N LEU A 409 -13.23 -5.41 -24.02
CA LEU A 409 -11.79 -5.17 -24.14
C LEU A 409 -10.95 -6.31 -23.56
N SER A 410 -9.81 -6.56 -24.23
CA SER A 410 -8.62 -7.21 -23.70
C SER A 410 -7.42 -6.29 -23.95
N LEU A 411 -6.38 -6.34 -23.12
CA LEU A 411 -5.14 -5.59 -23.39
C LEU A 411 -4.50 -6.02 -24.72
N ALA A 412 -4.67 -7.29 -25.11
CA ALA A 412 -4.19 -7.81 -26.39
C ALA A 412 -4.82 -7.12 -27.62
N ASP A 413 -5.97 -6.49 -27.47
CA ASP A 413 -6.62 -5.76 -28.57
C ASP A 413 -5.85 -4.50 -29.00
N TYR A 414 -4.92 -4.02 -28.18
CA TYR A 414 -4.09 -2.83 -28.46
C TYR A 414 -2.78 -3.18 -29.17
N ILE A 415 -2.57 -4.43 -29.53
CA ILE A 415 -1.44 -4.92 -30.33
C ILE A 415 -1.98 -5.55 -31.63
N ALA A 416 -1.34 -5.29 -32.75
CA ALA A 416 -1.73 -5.82 -34.04
C ALA A 416 -1.79 -7.36 -34.02
N ALA A 417 -2.87 -7.92 -34.57
CA ALA A 417 -3.05 -9.36 -34.58
C ALA A 417 -2.05 -10.04 -35.54
N LYS A 418 -1.57 -11.22 -35.15
CA LYS A 418 -0.74 -12.09 -36.00
C LYS A 418 -1.48 -12.42 -37.32
N GLY A 419 -0.77 -12.34 -38.42
CA GLY A 419 -1.34 -12.60 -39.76
C GLY A 419 -1.94 -11.36 -40.44
N THR A 420 -2.00 -10.19 -39.78
CA THR A 420 -2.40 -8.93 -40.45
C THR A 420 -1.30 -8.34 -41.33
N GLY A 421 -0.07 -8.82 -41.24
CA GLY A 421 1.10 -8.23 -41.89
C GLY A 421 1.64 -6.98 -41.20
N VAL A 422 1.07 -6.60 -40.08
CA VAL A 422 1.48 -5.43 -39.30
C VAL A 422 2.52 -5.82 -38.28
N GLU A 423 3.68 -5.16 -38.30
CA GLU A 423 4.77 -5.33 -37.35
C GLU A 423 4.55 -4.38 -36.15
N ASP A 424 4.15 -4.93 -35.00
CA ASP A 424 3.88 -4.17 -33.79
C ASP A 424 4.86 -4.55 -32.66
N HIS A 425 4.80 -3.85 -31.55
CA HIS A 425 5.72 -4.00 -30.42
C HIS A 425 4.98 -3.92 -29.09
N LEU A 426 5.56 -4.53 -28.06
CA LEU A 426 5.15 -4.39 -26.65
C LEU A 426 6.35 -3.94 -25.84
N GLY A 427 6.13 -2.95 -24.97
CA GLY A 427 7.13 -2.58 -23.96
C GLY A 427 6.86 -3.23 -22.62
N ALA A 428 7.90 -3.36 -21.79
CA ALA A 428 7.80 -3.78 -20.41
C ALA A 428 8.82 -3.02 -19.54
N PHE A 429 8.57 -2.89 -18.24
CA PHE A 429 9.46 -2.20 -17.32
C PHE A 429 9.39 -2.72 -15.91
N VAL A 430 10.49 -2.52 -15.16
CA VAL A 430 10.59 -2.64 -13.71
C VAL A 430 11.43 -1.48 -13.20
N VAL A 431 10.95 -0.76 -12.20
CA VAL A 431 11.66 0.31 -11.49
C VAL A 431 11.58 0.09 -9.99
N SER A 432 12.60 0.51 -9.26
CA SER A 432 12.69 0.31 -7.80
C SER A 432 13.55 1.36 -7.11
N ILE A 433 13.26 1.60 -5.84
CA ILE A 433 14.06 2.43 -4.93
C ILE A 433 14.65 1.50 -3.85
N HIS A 434 15.94 1.47 -3.75
CA HIS A 434 16.71 0.63 -2.83
C HIS A 434 17.25 1.44 -1.67
N GLY A 435 17.50 0.79 -0.52
CA GLY A 435 18.11 1.39 0.69
C GLY A 435 17.08 1.98 1.67
N ALA A 436 15.84 2.17 1.26
CA ALA A 436 14.82 2.82 2.11
C ALA A 436 14.39 1.93 3.31
N ASP A 437 14.34 0.62 3.14
CA ASP A 437 13.94 -0.30 4.20
C ASP A 437 14.97 -0.34 5.34
N GLU A 438 16.26 -0.32 5.01
CA GLU A 438 17.36 -0.30 5.97
C GLU A 438 17.38 1.02 6.77
N ILE A 439 17.09 2.14 6.12
CA ILE A 439 17.01 3.45 6.78
C ILE A 439 15.78 3.50 7.69
N ALA A 440 14.64 3.04 7.21
CA ALA A 440 13.42 2.99 7.99
C ALA A 440 13.56 2.12 9.24
N GLU A 441 14.30 1.00 9.16
CA GLU A 441 14.56 0.15 10.32
C GLU A 441 15.48 0.83 11.34
N LYS A 442 16.53 1.58 10.90
CA LYS A 442 17.35 2.38 11.82
C LYS A 442 16.51 3.40 12.58
N TYR A 443 15.63 4.15 11.89
CA TYR A 443 14.72 5.06 12.57
C TYR A 443 13.81 4.34 13.58
N LYS A 444 13.35 3.13 13.24
CA LYS A 444 12.51 2.33 14.14
C LYS A 444 13.28 1.89 15.40
N GLU A 445 14.54 1.48 15.26
CA GLU A 445 15.44 1.15 16.37
C GLU A 445 15.65 2.37 17.29
N GLU A 446 15.75 3.57 16.71
CA GLU A 446 15.84 4.85 17.42
C GLU A 446 14.49 5.32 17.98
N LYS A 447 13.41 4.53 17.84
CA LYS A 447 12.02 4.84 18.26
C LYS A 447 11.43 6.04 17.52
N ASP A 448 11.90 6.32 16.32
CA ASP A 448 11.39 7.36 15.44
C ASP A 448 10.51 6.77 14.33
N ASP A 449 9.30 6.33 14.71
CA ASP A 449 8.31 5.81 13.77
C ASP A 449 7.92 6.85 12.71
N TYR A 450 8.01 8.15 13.02
CA TYR A 450 7.65 9.21 12.09
C TYR A 450 8.58 9.22 10.88
N ASN A 451 9.89 9.27 11.10
CA ASN A 451 10.87 9.25 10.00
C ASN A 451 10.96 7.85 9.35
N SER A 452 10.73 6.77 10.09
CA SER A 452 10.62 5.43 9.53
C SER A 452 9.48 5.33 8.50
N ILE A 453 8.27 5.74 8.85
CA ILE A 453 7.10 5.76 7.95
C ILE A 453 7.33 6.74 6.80
N MET A 454 7.86 7.93 7.08
CA MET A 454 8.15 8.95 6.09
C MET A 454 9.11 8.45 5.01
N THR A 455 10.19 7.77 5.39
CA THR A 455 11.18 7.19 4.48
C THR A 455 10.54 6.18 3.52
N LYS A 456 9.74 5.26 4.03
CA LYS A 456 9.02 4.27 3.20
C LYS A 456 8.03 4.94 2.25
N MET A 457 7.26 5.90 2.74
CA MET A 457 6.31 6.64 1.89
C MET A 457 7.01 7.44 0.79
N LEU A 458 8.14 8.07 1.09
CA LEU A 458 8.92 8.78 0.09
C LEU A 458 9.50 7.83 -0.96
N ALA A 459 9.99 6.67 -0.55
CA ALA A 459 10.49 5.65 -1.46
C ALA A 459 9.39 5.14 -2.41
N ASP A 460 8.18 4.87 -1.90
CA ASP A 460 7.02 4.50 -2.72
C ASP A 460 6.67 5.60 -3.73
N ARG A 461 6.65 6.86 -3.30
CA ARG A 461 6.36 7.98 -4.20
C ARG A 461 7.45 8.17 -5.25
N LEU A 462 8.71 7.95 -4.90
CA LEU A 462 9.82 7.98 -5.86
C LEU A 462 9.73 6.83 -6.88
N ALA A 463 9.34 5.62 -6.48
CA ALA A 463 9.15 4.51 -7.40
C ALA A 463 8.04 4.80 -8.44
N GLU A 464 6.90 5.36 -7.99
CA GLU A 464 5.82 5.79 -8.88
C GLU A 464 6.25 6.96 -9.79
N ALA A 465 6.98 7.92 -9.24
CA ALA A 465 7.54 9.05 -10.00
C ALA A 465 8.54 8.55 -11.06
N PHE A 466 9.36 7.56 -10.74
CA PHE A 466 10.28 6.96 -11.69
C PHE A 466 9.55 6.21 -12.81
N ALA A 467 8.47 5.50 -12.50
CA ALA A 467 7.62 4.88 -13.50
C ALA A 467 7.00 5.92 -14.45
N GLU A 468 6.58 7.09 -13.95
CA GLU A 468 6.06 8.20 -14.76
C GLU A 468 7.14 8.80 -15.67
N LEU A 469 8.30 9.14 -15.11
CA LEU A 469 9.45 9.68 -15.83
C LEU A 469 9.93 8.69 -16.91
N LEU A 470 10.04 7.41 -16.58
CA LEU A 470 10.48 6.37 -17.52
C LEU A 470 9.46 6.20 -18.66
N HIS A 471 8.16 6.25 -18.36
CA HIS A 471 7.12 6.20 -19.41
C HIS A 471 7.22 7.42 -20.35
N LYS A 472 7.47 8.63 -19.84
CA LYS A 472 7.74 9.80 -20.67
C LYS A 472 8.96 9.56 -21.56
N LYS A 473 10.04 9.00 -21.03
CA LYS A 473 11.25 8.68 -21.78
C LYS A 473 10.97 7.63 -22.88
N VAL A 474 10.13 6.65 -22.60
CA VAL A 474 9.69 5.67 -23.59
C VAL A 474 8.91 6.36 -24.72
N ARG A 475 7.93 7.21 -24.40
CA ARG A 475 7.12 7.93 -25.40
C ARG A 475 7.96 8.83 -26.30
N LYS A 476 8.94 9.54 -25.73
CA LYS A 476 9.70 10.57 -26.46
C LYS A 476 10.98 10.08 -27.11
N GLU A 477 11.65 9.09 -26.51
CA GLU A 477 13.03 8.74 -26.87
C GLU A 477 13.21 7.27 -27.27
N LEU A 478 12.76 6.31 -26.43
CA LEU A 478 13.07 4.89 -26.64
C LEU A 478 12.15 4.27 -27.71
N TRP A 479 10.85 4.43 -27.54
CA TRP A 479 9.89 4.06 -28.57
C TRP A 479 9.65 5.21 -29.54
N ALA A 480 9.59 6.44 -29.02
CA ALA A 480 9.47 7.67 -29.80
C ALA A 480 8.15 7.78 -30.59
N TYR A 481 7.04 7.23 -30.07
CA TYR A 481 5.73 7.36 -30.70
C TYR A 481 5.05 8.72 -30.46
N ASP A 482 5.51 9.49 -29.47
CA ASP A 482 5.07 10.87 -29.25
C ASP A 482 6.26 11.82 -28.93
N THR A 483 7.10 12.05 -29.94
CA THR A 483 8.29 12.91 -29.81
C THR A 483 7.98 14.38 -29.55
N ARG A 484 6.75 14.81 -29.86
CA ARG A 484 6.30 16.21 -29.74
C ARG A 484 5.50 16.50 -28.48
N GLU A 485 5.37 15.52 -27.58
CA GLU A 485 4.69 15.68 -26.30
C GLU A 485 5.27 16.86 -25.51
N GLU A 486 4.41 17.84 -25.17
CA GLU A 486 4.71 18.99 -24.30
C GLU A 486 3.68 19.05 -23.16
N LEU A 487 3.67 18.05 -22.31
CA LEU A 487 2.75 17.97 -21.19
C LEU A 487 3.41 18.49 -19.90
N SER A 488 2.67 19.32 -19.16
CA SER A 488 3.02 19.65 -17.79
C SER A 488 2.88 18.41 -16.89
N LEU A 489 3.55 18.39 -15.73
CA LEU A 489 3.40 17.33 -14.75
C LEU A 489 1.92 17.07 -14.40
N SER A 490 1.14 18.14 -14.15
CA SER A 490 -0.29 18.01 -13.85
C SER A 490 -1.11 17.37 -15.00
N GLN A 491 -0.69 17.49 -16.23
CA GLN A 491 -1.34 16.84 -17.37
C GLN A 491 -0.91 15.37 -17.47
N MET A 492 0.37 15.08 -17.22
CA MET A 492 0.89 13.70 -17.17
C MET A 492 0.22 12.89 -16.05
N LEU A 493 0.12 13.43 -14.84
CA LEU A 493 -0.57 12.80 -13.71
C LEU A 493 -2.09 12.61 -13.95
N LYS A 494 -2.66 13.28 -14.96
CA LYS A 494 -4.03 13.07 -15.45
C LYS A 494 -4.08 12.17 -16.69
N GLU A 495 -3.00 11.49 -17.02
CA GLU A 495 -2.91 10.55 -18.13
C GLU A 495 -3.32 11.17 -19.49
N ARG A 496 -2.89 12.42 -19.75
CA ARG A 496 -3.21 13.14 -21.00
C ARG A 496 -2.28 12.80 -22.17
N TYR A 497 -1.43 11.81 -22.01
CA TYR A 497 -0.51 11.29 -23.02
C TYR A 497 -1.16 10.16 -23.84
N GLU A 498 -0.56 9.84 -24.99
CA GLU A 498 -0.89 8.66 -25.76
C GLU A 498 -0.26 7.40 -25.17
N GLY A 499 -0.95 6.26 -25.33
CA GLY A 499 -0.50 5.00 -24.77
C GLY A 499 -0.92 4.81 -23.31
N ILE A 500 -0.63 3.63 -22.77
CA ILE A 500 -0.88 3.27 -21.36
C ILE A 500 0.26 2.40 -20.81
N ARG A 501 0.37 2.37 -19.46
CA ARG A 501 1.30 1.48 -18.75
C ARG A 501 0.57 0.60 -17.72
N PRO A 502 -0.26 -0.37 -18.15
CA PRO A 502 -0.96 -1.25 -17.22
C PRO A 502 0.00 -2.17 -16.47
N ALA A 503 -0.40 -2.56 -15.27
CA ALA A 503 0.38 -3.41 -14.38
C ALA A 503 -0.46 -4.60 -13.87
N CYS A 504 0.22 -5.71 -13.55
CA CYS A 504 -0.39 -6.87 -12.90
C CYS A 504 -0.96 -6.50 -11.53
N GLY A 505 -2.15 -7.00 -11.20
CA GLY A 505 -2.87 -6.70 -9.97
C GLY A 505 -3.83 -5.52 -10.09
N TYR A 506 -3.81 -4.79 -11.20
CA TYR A 506 -4.74 -3.70 -11.48
C TYR A 506 -5.96 -4.16 -12.29
N PRO A 507 -7.05 -3.37 -12.33
CA PRO A 507 -8.33 -3.81 -12.88
C PRO A 507 -8.31 -4.35 -14.32
N ALA A 508 -7.37 -3.90 -15.17
CA ALA A 508 -7.25 -4.38 -16.55
C ALA A 508 -6.48 -5.70 -16.67
N CYS A 509 -5.64 -6.02 -15.69
CA CYS A 509 -4.85 -7.25 -15.58
C CYS A 509 -4.73 -7.69 -14.12
N PRO A 510 -5.80 -8.22 -13.50
CA PRO A 510 -5.86 -8.47 -12.06
C PRO A 510 -4.96 -9.62 -11.59
N GLU A 511 -4.49 -10.47 -12.49
CA GLU A 511 -3.68 -11.63 -12.18
C GLU A 511 -2.20 -11.25 -12.05
N HIS A 512 -1.56 -11.70 -10.96
CA HIS A 512 -0.22 -11.27 -10.58
C HIS A 512 0.92 -12.09 -11.20
N SER A 513 0.68 -13.36 -11.60
CA SER A 513 1.75 -14.27 -12.01
C SER A 513 2.39 -13.91 -13.35
N GLU A 514 1.74 -13.05 -14.16
CA GLU A 514 2.35 -12.52 -15.38
C GLU A 514 3.60 -11.64 -15.10
N LYS A 515 3.77 -11.16 -13.86
CA LYS A 515 5.02 -10.49 -13.42
C LYS A 515 6.25 -11.38 -13.58
N LEU A 516 6.12 -12.70 -13.37
CA LEU A 516 7.24 -13.63 -13.57
C LEU A 516 7.83 -13.50 -14.97
N LYS A 517 6.96 -13.38 -15.97
CA LYS A 517 7.38 -13.24 -17.37
C LYS A 517 7.99 -11.85 -17.65
N ILE A 518 7.45 -10.79 -17.06
CA ILE A 518 8.06 -9.44 -17.15
C ILE A 518 9.48 -9.48 -16.57
N PHE A 519 9.65 -10.10 -15.41
CA PHE A 519 10.93 -10.20 -14.73
C PHE A 519 11.95 -11.04 -15.48
N GLU A 520 11.52 -12.15 -16.05
CA GLU A 520 12.34 -13.00 -16.92
C GLU A 520 12.76 -12.26 -18.18
N LEU A 521 11.80 -11.66 -18.92
CA LEU A 521 12.04 -10.95 -20.19
C LEU A 521 13.02 -9.78 -20.03
N LEU A 522 12.95 -9.07 -18.91
CA LEU A 522 13.81 -7.93 -18.63
C LEU A 522 15.08 -8.30 -17.84
N GLY A 523 15.20 -9.54 -17.36
CA GLY A 523 16.26 -9.90 -16.40
C GLY A 523 16.24 -9.00 -15.16
N ALA A 524 15.06 -8.71 -14.62
CA ALA A 524 14.82 -7.65 -13.64
C ALA A 524 15.63 -7.83 -12.35
N GLU A 525 15.84 -9.05 -11.90
CA GLU A 525 16.65 -9.33 -10.71
C GLU A 525 18.09 -8.88 -10.89
N LYS A 526 18.67 -9.13 -12.06
CA LYS A 526 20.03 -8.70 -12.41
C LYS A 526 20.12 -7.21 -12.73
N ASN A 527 19.15 -6.71 -13.50
CA ASN A 527 19.23 -5.39 -14.13
C ASN A 527 18.63 -4.25 -13.29
N ALA A 528 17.71 -4.56 -12.39
CA ALA A 528 17.08 -3.60 -11.47
C ALA A 528 17.22 -3.99 -9.99
N GLY A 529 17.83 -5.14 -9.69
CA GLY A 529 17.98 -5.62 -8.30
C GLY A 529 16.66 -5.98 -7.62
N THR A 530 15.59 -6.15 -8.38
CA THR A 530 14.24 -6.39 -7.87
C THR A 530 13.85 -7.85 -8.08
N ARG A 531 13.37 -8.51 -7.02
CA ARG A 531 12.92 -9.91 -7.07
C ARG A 531 11.44 -10.02 -6.67
N LEU A 532 10.82 -11.15 -6.95
CA LEU A 532 9.45 -11.46 -6.56
C LEU A 532 9.43 -12.42 -5.37
N THR A 533 8.46 -12.22 -4.46
CA THR A 533 8.09 -13.21 -3.44
C THR A 533 7.23 -14.31 -4.06
N GLU A 534 6.94 -15.36 -3.30
CA GLU A 534 6.00 -16.42 -3.71
C GLU A 534 4.57 -15.91 -3.96
N GLY A 535 4.17 -14.79 -3.34
CA GLY A 535 2.90 -14.08 -3.56
C GLY A 535 2.97 -13.02 -4.68
N PHE A 536 4.08 -12.95 -5.41
CA PHE A 536 4.32 -11.96 -6.49
C PHE A 536 4.43 -10.51 -6.01
N SER A 537 4.72 -10.25 -4.74
CA SER A 537 5.17 -8.94 -4.27
C SER A 537 6.59 -8.68 -4.74
N MET A 538 6.88 -7.44 -5.09
CA MET A 538 8.23 -6.99 -5.44
C MET A 538 9.05 -6.66 -4.20
N VAL A 539 10.34 -7.00 -4.22
CA VAL A 539 11.32 -6.67 -3.18
C VAL A 539 12.48 -5.94 -3.83
N PRO A 540 12.78 -4.68 -3.44
CA PRO A 540 12.14 -3.89 -2.37
C PRO A 540 10.67 -3.57 -2.67
N GLY A 541 9.88 -3.24 -1.61
CA GLY A 541 8.46 -2.90 -1.73
C GLY A 541 8.21 -1.65 -2.58
N ALA A 542 9.10 -0.66 -2.47
CA ALA A 542 9.09 0.55 -3.30
C ALA A 542 9.52 0.24 -4.75
N SER A 543 8.66 -0.48 -5.48
CA SER A 543 8.88 -0.92 -6.86
C SER A 543 7.61 -0.85 -7.68
N VAL A 544 7.75 -0.61 -8.99
CA VAL A 544 6.65 -0.61 -9.96
C VAL A 544 7.07 -1.43 -11.19
N SER A 545 6.15 -2.25 -11.70
CA SER A 545 6.37 -3.02 -12.93
C SER A 545 5.12 -3.07 -13.79
N GLY A 546 5.28 -3.19 -15.11
CA GLY A 546 4.16 -3.27 -16.03
C GLY A 546 4.57 -3.34 -17.49
N TRP A 547 3.62 -3.07 -18.35
CA TRP A 547 3.82 -3.02 -19.79
C TRP A 547 3.64 -1.60 -20.34
N TYR A 548 4.16 -1.35 -21.54
CA TYR A 548 3.86 -0.17 -22.34
C TYR A 548 3.12 -0.54 -23.60
N PHE A 549 1.95 0.08 -23.81
CA PHE A 549 1.16 -0.02 -25.04
C PHE A 549 1.15 1.34 -25.73
N ALA A 550 1.65 1.40 -26.96
CA ALA A 550 1.78 2.63 -27.73
C ALA A 550 0.52 2.99 -28.55
N HIS A 551 -0.51 2.12 -28.57
CA HIS A 551 -1.69 2.34 -29.37
C HIS A 551 -2.42 3.63 -28.94
N PRO A 552 -2.67 4.63 -29.81
CA PRO A 552 -3.19 5.96 -29.43
C PRO A 552 -4.60 5.94 -28.82
N ARG A 553 -5.37 4.86 -29.05
CA ARG A 553 -6.70 4.66 -28.47
C ARG A 553 -6.70 3.68 -27.30
N SER A 554 -5.53 3.27 -26.82
CA SER A 554 -5.45 2.45 -25.63
C SER A 554 -5.97 3.21 -24.41
N ARG A 555 -6.62 2.47 -23.51
CA ARG A 555 -7.18 3.04 -22.28
C ARG A 555 -7.24 1.98 -21.19
N TYR A 556 -7.19 2.40 -19.95
CA TYR A 556 -7.45 1.54 -18.81
C TYR A 556 -8.93 1.14 -18.77
N PHE A 557 -9.20 -0.07 -18.28
CA PHE A 557 -10.54 -0.59 -18.11
C PHE A 557 -10.61 -1.54 -16.91
N ASN A 558 -11.81 -1.82 -16.46
CA ASN A 558 -12.06 -2.84 -15.45
C ASN A 558 -12.53 -4.11 -16.17
N LEU A 559 -11.79 -5.21 -15.96
CA LEU A 559 -12.12 -6.53 -16.48
C LEU A 559 -13.48 -7.02 -15.95
N GLY A 560 -13.78 -6.75 -14.67
CA GLY A 560 -14.96 -7.24 -13.99
C GLY A 560 -14.89 -8.73 -13.71
N LYS A 561 -16.06 -9.39 -13.77
CA LYS A 561 -16.16 -10.84 -13.53
C LYS A 561 -16.04 -11.63 -14.84
N ILE A 562 -15.49 -12.83 -14.73
CA ILE A 562 -15.27 -13.77 -15.84
C ILE A 562 -15.96 -15.10 -15.58
N THR A 563 -16.34 -15.80 -16.63
CA THR A 563 -17.00 -17.10 -16.55
C THR A 563 -16.02 -18.26 -16.43
N HIS A 564 -16.50 -19.42 -16.05
CA HIS A 564 -15.74 -20.67 -16.00
C HIS A 564 -15.10 -21.01 -17.36
N GLU A 565 -15.79 -20.73 -18.49
CA GLU A 565 -15.23 -20.90 -19.83
C GLU A 565 -13.89 -20.16 -20.03
N GLN A 566 -13.81 -18.90 -19.59
CA GLN A 566 -12.58 -18.13 -19.73
C GLN A 566 -11.48 -18.64 -18.78
N VAL A 567 -11.84 -19.07 -17.59
CA VAL A 567 -10.87 -19.65 -16.62
C VAL A 567 -10.25 -20.93 -17.18
N GLU A 568 -11.05 -21.82 -17.77
CA GLU A 568 -10.56 -23.04 -18.43
C GLU A 568 -9.62 -22.74 -19.61
N LEU A 569 -10.01 -21.76 -20.44
CA LEU A 569 -9.17 -21.31 -21.56
C LEU A 569 -7.84 -20.74 -21.06
N TYR A 570 -7.89 -19.94 -20.00
CA TYR A 570 -6.71 -19.36 -19.37
C TYR A 570 -5.79 -20.43 -18.77
N ALA A 571 -6.35 -21.39 -18.03
CA ALA A 571 -5.62 -22.52 -17.47
C ALA A 571 -4.88 -23.32 -18.57
N LYS A 572 -5.59 -23.62 -19.66
CA LYS A 572 -5.00 -24.33 -20.82
C LYS A 572 -3.84 -23.54 -21.45
N LYS A 573 -4.00 -22.23 -21.64
CA LYS A 573 -2.96 -21.36 -22.22
C LYS A 573 -1.71 -21.25 -21.34
N LYS A 574 -1.89 -21.21 -20.02
CA LYS A 574 -0.78 -21.18 -19.04
C LYS A 574 -0.21 -22.56 -18.72
N ASN A 575 -0.83 -23.64 -19.21
CA ASN A 575 -0.48 -25.02 -18.87
C ASN A 575 -0.49 -25.29 -17.35
N ILE A 576 -1.54 -24.81 -16.68
CA ILE A 576 -1.81 -25.02 -15.25
C ILE A 576 -3.15 -25.73 -15.07
N SER A 577 -3.43 -26.23 -13.85
CA SER A 577 -4.74 -26.80 -13.54
C SER A 577 -5.84 -25.72 -13.51
N SER A 578 -7.11 -26.12 -13.76
CA SER A 578 -8.25 -25.20 -13.58
C SER A 578 -8.35 -24.68 -12.15
N GLU A 579 -8.05 -25.51 -11.15
CA GLU A 579 -8.02 -25.13 -9.74
C GLU A 579 -6.98 -24.04 -9.45
N ASP A 580 -5.79 -24.15 -10.06
CA ASP A 580 -4.76 -23.12 -9.88
C ASP A 580 -5.12 -21.82 -10.62
N ALA A 581 -5.74 -21.91 -11.78
CA ALA A 581 -6.27 -20.74 -12.49
C ALA A 581 -7.39 -20.06 -11.67
N GLU A 582 -8.28 -20.82 -11.04
CA GLU A 582 -9.31 -20.28 -10.15
C GLU A 582 -8.72 -19.59 -8.91
N LYS A 583 -7.64 -20.13 -8.33
CA LYS A 583 -6.93 -19.46 -7.23
C LYS A 583 -6.36 -18.12 -7.67
N LEU A 584 -5.66 -18.09 -8.82
CA LEU A 584 -5.07 -16.86 -9.36
C LEU A 584 -6.11 -15.80 -9.74
N LEU A 585 -7.31 -16.22 -10.15
CA LEU A 585 -8.39 -15.36 -10.67
C LEU A 585 -9.57 -15.22 -9.71
N ARG A 586 -9.46 -15.75 -8.49
CA ARG A 586 -10.55 -15.83 -7.50
C ARG A 586 -11.36 -14.54 -7.33
N PRO A 587 -10.75 -13.34 -7.24
CA PRO A 587 -11.51 -12.09 -7.11
C PRO A 587 -12.39 -11.77 -8.33
N ASN A 588 -12.10 -12.36 -9.48
CA ASN A 588 -12.77 -12.10 -10.75
C ASN A 588 -13.76 -13.20 -11.17
N LEU A 589 -13.91 -14.26 -10.40
CA LEU A 589 -14.86 -15.32 -10.74
C LEU A 589 -16.32 -14.84 -10.61
N SER A 590 -17.17 -15.26 -11.55
CA SER A 590 -18.60 -14.95 -11.57
C SER A 590 -19.47 -16.04 -10.92
N TYR A 591 -18.85 -17.11 -10.41
CA TYR A 591 -19.48 -18.28 -9.82
C TYR A 591 -18.85 -18.63 -8.48
#